data_4ce670e8de7e5030dfccae49cc034ca1
#
_entry.id   4ce670e8de7e5030dfccae49cc034ca1
#
_cell.length_a   1.000
_cell.length_b   1.000
_cell.length_c   1.000
_cell.angle_alpha   90.00
_cell.angle_beta   90.00
_cell.angle_gamma   90.00
#
_symmetry.space_group_name_H-M   'P 1'
#
loop_
_entity.id
_entity.type
_entity.pdbx_description
1 polymer ?
#
loop_
_entity_poly.entity_id
_entity_poly.type
_entity_poly.pdbx_seq_one_letter_code
_entity_poly.pdbx_strand_id
1 'polypeptide(L)'
;MSENFTSPDFYNIDELLSEEHKLIRESTRQWVSKSVSPIIEDCAQKAEFPSHLIKELGEIGAFGPYIPEKYGGAGLDQISYGIMMQEIERGDSGIRSTASVQSSLVMYPIWKFGSDEQKEKYLPKLATGEIMGCFGLTEPDHGSNPSGMISNFKSDGDDVILNGAKMWISNSPFADIAVVWAKDENKRIHGLIVERGMDGFTTPETHNKWSLRASSTGELIFDNVRVPKKNILPGKSGLGAPLMCLDSARYGISWGAIGVAMDCYNTALKYSLERIQFGKPIAAKQLQQKKLAEMLTEITKAQLLSWKLGKLKNEDKATSAQISLAKRNNVDMAMNIAREARQVLGGMGITGDFSIMRHMMNLESVITYEGTHDIHLLILGNEITGHNAF
;
A
#
# COMPACT_ATOMS: atom_id res chain seq x y z
N MET A 1 -8.35 -20.08 16.02
CA MET A 1 -9.11 -19.00 15.35
C MET A 1 -8.56 -17.68 15.86
N SER A 2 -8.01 -16.86 14.99
CA SER A 2 -7.60 -15.49 15.38
C SER A 2 -8.89 -14.73 15.72
N GLU A 3 -9.09 -14.39 17.00
CA GLU A 3 -10.19 -13.50 17.37
C GLU A 3 -9.96 -12.14 16.69
N ASN A 4 -11.05 -11.57 16.15
CA ASN A 4 -11.00 -10.23 15.58
C ASN A 4 -10.53 -9.22 16.63
N PHE A 5 -9.79 -8.20 16.18
CA PHE A 5 -9.39 -7.10 17.05
C PHE A 5 -10.62 -6.46 17.70
N THR A 6 -10.66 -6.51 19.01
CA THR A 6 -11.67 -5.85 19.84
C THR A 6 -10.94 -5.01 20.88
N SER A 7 -10.67 -3.75 20.58
CA SER A 7 -10.09 -2.82 21.53
C SER A 7 -11.19 -2.06 22.27
N PRO A 8 -10.93 -1.60 23.50
CA PRO A 8 -11.81 -0.61 24.10
C PRO A 8 -11.83 0.64 23.21
N ASP A 9 -13.01 1.00 22.71
CA ASP A 9 -13.24 2.23 21.96
C ASP A 9 -13.76 3.31 22.91
N PHE A 10 -12.82 4.05 23.52
CA PHE A 10 -13.16 5.10 24.48
C PHE A 10 -13.78 6.36 23.84
N TYR A 11 -13.68 6.49 22.53
CA TYR A 11 -14.17 7.65 21.79
C TYR A 11 -15.34 7.35 20.85
N ASN A 12 -15.84 6.10 20.90
CA ASN A 12 -16.98 5.68 20.10
C ASN A 12 -16.77 5.95 18.60
N ILE A 13 -15.57 5.63 18.10
CA ILE A 13 -15.15 5.92 16.71
C ILE A 13 -16.11 5.27 15.72
N ASP A 14 -16.75 4.16 16.10
CA ASP A 14 -17.74 3.48 15.27
C ASP A 14 -18.97 4.36 14.94
N GLU A 15 -19.28 5.39 15.75
CA GLU A 15 -20.34 6.36 15.43
C GLU A 15 -20.00 7.25 14.24
N LEU A 16 -18.72 7.40 13.91
CA LEU A 16 -18.24 8.16 12.77
C LEU A 16 -18.41 7.41 11.43
N LEU A 17 -18.68 6.10 11.50
CA LEU A 17 -18.77 5.21 10.36
C LEU A 17 -20.23 4.94 10.00
N SER A 18 -20.54 4.93 8.70
CA SER A 18 -21.84 4.47 8.20
C SER A 18 -21.98 2.95 8.38
N GLU A 19 -23.20 2.43 8.28
CA GLU A 19 -23.44 0.99 8.28
C GLU A 19 -22.71 0.27 7.14
N GLU A 20 -22.60 0.90 5.98
CA GLU A 20 -21.83 0.37 4.85
C GLU A 20 -20.33 0.26 5.21
N HIS A 21 -19.73 1.28 5.83
CA HIS A 21 -18.35 1.25 6.30
C HIS A 21 -18.11 0.09 7.29
N LYS A 22 -19.05 -0.14 8.22
CA LYS A 22 -18.96 -1.22 9.20
C LYS A 22 -19.06 -2.59 8.53
N LEU A 23 -19.96 -2.77 7.57
CA LEU A 23 -20.09 -4.01 6.79
C LEU A 23 -18.83 -4.32 5.99
N ILE A 24 -18.25 -3.31 5.31
CA ILE A 24 -16.99 -3.45 4.57
C ILE A 24 -15.86 -3.84 5.52
N ARG A 25 -15.75 -3.18 6.67
CA ARG A 25 -14.76 -3.51 7.70
C ARG A 25 -14.89 -4.97 8.14
N GLU A 26 -16.09 -5.38 8.50
CA GLU A 26 -16.35 -6.73 9.01
C GLU A 26 -16.08 -7.81 7.95
N SER A 27 -16.57 -7.63 6.74
CA SER A 27 -16.36 -8.60 5.65
C SER A 27 -14.87 -8.73 5.29
N THR A 28 -14.14 -7.62 5.19
CA THR A 28 -12.70 -7.63 4.91
C THR A 28 -11.93 -8.29 6.07
N ARG A 29 -12.28 -7.97 7.32
CA ARG A 29 -11.69 -8.57 8.53
C ARG A 29 -11.90 -10.08 8.60
N GLN A 30 -13.10 -10.55 8.29
CA GLN A 30 -13.41 -11.98 8.23
C GLN A 30 -12.60 -12.67 7.14
N TRP A 31 -12.50 -12.08 5.96
CA TRP A 31 -11.66 -12.61 4.89
C TRP A 31 -10.19 -12.72 5.33
N VAL A 32 -9.62 -11.66 5.89
CA VAL A 32 -8.23 -11.67 6.40
C VAL A 32 -8.04 -12.77 7.43
N SER A 33 -8.96 -12.91 8.38
CA SER A 33 -8.88 -13.92 9.44
C SER A 33 -8.98 -15.35 8.90
N LYS A 34 -9.74 -15.56 7.82
CA LYS A 34 -9.97 -16.87 7.20
C LYS A 34 -8.89 -17.24 6.19
N SER A 35 -8.51 -16.32 5.32
CA SER A 35 -7.68 -16.63 4.15
C SER A 35 -6.22 -16.18 4.31
N VAL A 36 -5.95 -15.07 5.00
CA VAL A 36 -4.59 -14.52 5.13
C VAL A 36 -3.91 -15.01 6.40
N SER A 37 -4.51 -14.77 7.56
CA SER A 37 -3.88 -15.04 8.87
C SER A 37 -3.36 -16.48 9.05
N PRO A 38 -4.01 -17.53 8.54
CA PRO A 38 -3.53 -18.90 8.74
C PRO A 38 -2.26 -19.26 7.99
N ILE A 39 -1.93 -18.55 6.92
CA ILE A 39 -0.85 -18.93 5.99
C ILE A 39 0.30 -17.92 5.94
N ILE A 40 0.04 -16.68 6.33
CA ILE A 40 0.94 -15.57 5.99
C ILE A 40 2.29 -15.64 6.69
N GLU A 41 2.34 -16.20 7.91
CA GLU A 41 3.60 -16.35 8.62
C GLU A 41 4.52 -17.35 7.91
N ASP A 42 3.98 -18.50 7.47
CA ASP A 42 4.72 -19.50 6.70
C ASP A 42 5.18 -18.93 5.34
N CYS A 43 4.32 -18.19 4.64
CA CYS A 43 4.68 -17.48 3.40
C CYS A 43 5.83 -16.48 3.62
N ALA A 44 5.79 -15.71 4.71
CA ALA A 44 6.84 -14.76 5.05
C ALA A 44 8.16 -15.47 5.39
N GLN A 45 8.13 -16.58 6.15
CA GLN A 45 9.31 -17.37 6.46
C GLN A 45 9.98 -17.93 5.20
N LYS A 46 9.18 -18.40 4.23
CA LYS A 46 9.65 -18.94 2.95
C LYS A 46 9.98 -17.88 1.91
N ALA A 47 9.60 -16.63 2.13
CA ALA A 47 9.64 -15.54 1.15
C ALA A 47 8.83 -15.85 -0.12
N GLU A 48 7.62 -16.39 0.04
CA GLU A 48 6.71 -16.77 -1.02
C GLU A 48 5.45 -15.89 -1.00
N PHE A 49 5.05 -15.41 -2.16
CA PHE A 49 3.79 -14.66 -2.32
C PHE A 49 2.63 -15.64 -2.52
N PRO A 50 1.56 -15.60 -1.71
CA PRO A 50 0.40 -16.49 -1.84
C PRO A 50 -0.51 -16.05 -3.00
N SER A 51 -0.14 -16.38 -4.23
CA SER A 51 -0.79 -15.93 -5.47
C SER A 51 -2.28 -16.30 -5.60
N HIS A 52 -2.73 -17.37 -4.92
CA HIS A 52 -4.15 -17.73 -4.90
C HIS A 52 -5.05 -16.66 -4.26
N LEU A 53 -4.50 -15.79 -3.39
CA LEU A 53 -5.24 -14.70 -2.79
C LEU A 53 -5.60 -13.60 -3.80
N ILE A 54 -4.98 -13.54 -4.97
CA ILE A 54 -5.31 -12.53 -6.00
C ILE A 54 -6.78 -12.64 -6.40
N LYS A 55 -7.25 -13.85 -6.68
CA LYS A 55 -8.66 -14.09 -7.04
C LYS A 55 -9.59 -13.66 -5.89
N GLU A 56 -9.27 -14.04 -4.67
CA GLU A 56 -10.08 -13.70 -3.50
C GLU A 56 -10.11 -12.18 -3.24
N LEU A 57 -8.98 -11.47 -3.45
CA LEU A 57 -8.94 -10.00 -3.38
C LEU A 57 -9.86 -9.35 -4.42
N GLY A 58 -9.95 -9.89 -5.63
CA GLY A 58 -10.93 -9.47 -6.64
C GLY A 58 -12.37 -9.72 -6.19
N GLU A 59 -12.65 -10.92 -5.66
CA GLU A 59 -13.99 -11.32 -5.19
C GLU A 59 -14.51 -10.46 -4.04
N ILE A 60 -13.65 -10.01 -3.12
CA ILE A 60 -14.05 -9.06 -2.05
C ILE A 60 -14.04 -7.59 -2.50
N GLY A 61 -13.77 -7.30 -3.78
CA GLY A 61 -13.76 -5.94 -4.33
C GLY A 61 -12.57 -5.08 -3.87
N ALA A 62 -11.44 -5.69 -3.49
CA ALA A 62 -10.27 -4.96 -3.01
C ALA A 62 -9.49 -4.24 -4.12
N PHE A 63 -9.75 -4.56 -5.39
CA PHE A 63 -9.10 -3.94 -6.53
C PHE A 63 -9.94 -2.79 -7.09
N GLY A 64 -9.48 -1.57 -6.86
CA GLY A 64 -10.13 -0.35 -7.31
C GLY A 64 -11.54 -0.13 -6.73
N PRO A 65 -11.78 -0.29 -5.42
CA PRO A 65 -13.13 -0.19 -4.84
C PRO A 65 -13.82 1.15 -5.13
N TYR A 66 -13.07 2.23 -5.29
CA TYR A 66 -13.58 3.57 -5.64
C TYR A 66 -13.71 3.83 -7.15
N ILE A 67 -13.31 2.88 -8.00
CA ILE A 67 -13.51 2.98 -9.46
C ILE A 67 -15.00 2.81 -9.75
N PRO A 68 -15.56 3.60 -10.68
CA PRO A 68 -16.98 3.48 -11.02
C PRO A 68 -17.40 2.09 -11.50
N GLU A 69 -18.62 1.67 -11.15
CA GLU A 69 -19.18 0.34 -11.49
C GLU A 69 -19.12 0.03 -12.98
N LYS A 70 -19.32 1.03 -13.86
CA LYS A 70 -19.23 0.85 -15.32
C LYS A 70 -17.88 0.33 -15.80
N TYR A 71 -16.84 0.42 -14.97
CA TYR A 71 -15.49 -0.10 -15.23
C TYR A 71 -15.13 -1.28 -14.32
N GLY A 72 -16.11 -1.89 -13.67
CA GLY A 72 -15.92 -3.07 -12.82
C GLY A 72 -15.51 -2.78 -11.38
N GLY A 73 -15.34 -1.52 -10.98
CA GLY A 73 -15.14 -1.14 -9.58
C GLY A 73 -16.47 -1.19 -8.80
N ALA A 74 -16.40 -0.96 -7.50
CA ALA A 74 -17.59 -0.97 -6.64
C ALA A 74 -18.19 0.43 -6.39
N GLY A 75 -17.58 1.50 -6.93
CA GLY A 75 -18.07 2.88 -6.77
C GLY A 75 -18.07 3.39 -5.33
N LEU A 76 -17.33 2.74 -4.43
CA LEU A 76 -17.28 3.06 -3.01
C LEU A 76 -16.57 4.39 -2.72
N ASP A 77 -16.81 4.92 -1.55
CA ASP A 77 -16.14 6.15 -1.10
C ASP A 77 -14.70 5.90 -0.62
N GLN A 78 -13.97 6.98 -0.34
CA GLN A 78 -12.57 6.90 0.06
C GLN A 78 -12.38 6.34 1.49
N ILE A 79 -13.38 6.51 2.39
CA ILE A 79 -13.34 5.93 3.73
C ILE A 79 -13.45 4.41 3.62
N SER A 80 -14.34 3.90 2.80
CA SER A 80 -14.46 2.47 2.49
C SER A 80 -13.15 1.87 1.99
N TYR A 81 -12.49 2.54 1.01
CA TYR A 81 -11.17 2.13 0.55
C TYR A 81 -10.12 2.12 1.68
N GLY A 82 -10.11 3.17 2.50
CA GLY A 82 -9.21 3.24 3.65
C GLY A 82 -9.42 2.07 4.63
N ILE A 83 -10.66 1.79 4.99
CA ILE A 83 -11.03 0.68 5.88
C ILE A 83 -10.60 -0.68 5.32
N MET A 84 -10.80 -0.92 4.01
CA MET A 84 -10.31 -2.14 3.37
C MET A 84 -8.78 -2.27 3.48
N MET A 85 -8.04 -1.19 3.21
CA MET A 85 -6.58 -1.20 3.34
C MET A 85 -6.14 -1.45 4.78
N GLN A 86 -6.84 -0.88 5.78
CA GLN A 86 -6.58 -1.11 7.20
C GLN A 86 -6.75 -2.60 7.57
N GLU A 87 -7.86 -3.21 7.18
CA GLU A 87 -8.11 -4.60 7.55
C GLU A 87 -7.19 -5.58 6.79
N ILE A 88 -6.86 -5.32 5.51
CA ILE A 88 -5.92 -6.16 4.76
C ILE A 88 -4.52 -6.06 5.37
N GLU A 89 -4.04 -4.87 5.73
CA GLU A 89 -2.69 -4.69 6.30
C GLU A 89 -2.60 -5.18 7.75
N ARG A 90 -3.73 -5.27 8.46
CA ARG A 90 -3.81 -6.00 9.74
C ARG A 90 -3.37 -7.45 9.57
N GLY A 91 -3.67 -8.07 8.44
CA GLY A 91 -3.13 -9.38 8.05
C GLY A 91 -1.66 -9.30 7.64
N ASP A 92 -1.35 -8.52 6.60
CA ASP A 92 0.03 -8.35 6.10
C ASP A 92 0.19 -7.14 5.19
N SER A 93 1.31 -6.42 5.34
CA SER A 93 1.65 -5.26 4.49
C SER A 93 1.94 -5.65 3.03
N GLY A 94 2.43 -6.86 2.76
CA GLY A 94 2.68 -7.35 1.39
C GLY A 94 1.38 -7.56 0.62
N ILE A 95 0.38 -8.18 1.27
CA ILE A 95 -0.95 -8.40 0.67
C ILE A 95 -1.65 -7.06 0.44
N ARG A 96 -1.60 -6.13 1.42
CA ARG A 96 -2.13 -4.78 1.23
C ARG A 96 -1.40 -4.04 0.10
N SER A 97 -0.07 -4.19 -0.02
CA SER A 97 0.70 -3.58 -1.10
C SER A 97 0.22 -4.06 -2.48
N THR A 98 -0.04 -5.36 -2.64
CA THR A 98 -0.60 -5.93 -3.87
C THR A 98 -1.94 -5.28 -4.24
N ALA A 99 -2.87 -5.16 -3.29
CA ALA A 99 -4.16 -4.52 -3.51
C ALA A 99 -4.03 -3.01 -3.81
N SER A 100 -3.14 -2.31 -3.09
CA SER A 100 -2.91 -0.87 -3.25
C SER A 100 -2.25 -0.54 -4.59
N VAL A 101 -1.25 -1.31 -5.01
CA VAL A 101 -0.59 -1.14 -6.32
C VAL A 101 -1.60 -1.33 -7.43
N GLN A 102 -2.38 -2.41 -7.40
CA GLN A 102 -3.44 -2.66 -8.39
C GLN A 102 -4.43 -1.50 -8.44
N SER A 103 -4.94 -1.05 -7.29
CA SER A 103 -5.98 -0.02 -7.19
C SER A 103 -5.46 1.38 -7.52
N SER A 104 -4.41 1.83 -6.83
CA SER A 104 -3.99 3.24 -6.81
C SER A 104 -2.90 3.58 -7.81
N LEU A 105 -2.10 2.59 -8.23
CA LEU A 105 -0.95 2.81 -9.11
C LEU A 105 -1.17 2.25 -10.53
N VAL A 106 -2.13 1.33 -10.71
CA VAL A 106 -2.47 0.76 -12.02
C VAL A 106 -3.85 1.20 -12.47
N MET A 107 -4.90 0.87 -11.73
CA MET A 107 -6.28 1.22 -12.13
C MET A 107 -6.51 2.74 -12.09
N TYR A 108 -6.03 3.43 -11.07
CA TYR A 108 -6.20 4.88 -10.93
C TYR A 108 -5.63 5.68 -12.13
N PRO A 109 -4.37 5.52 -12.58
CA PRO A 109 -3.87 6.25 -13.74
C PRO A 109 -4.60 5.87 -15.03
N ILE A 110 -5.00 4.62 -15.24
CA ILE A 110 -5.80 4.21 -16.40
C ILE A 110 -7.16 4.91 -16.35
N TRP A 111 -7.83 4.94 -15.20
CA TRP A 111 -9.11 5.62 -15.04
C TRP A 111 -9.03 7.13 -15.25
N LYS A 112 -8.02 7.78 -14.64
CA LYS A 112 -7.90 9.24 -14.65
C LYS A 112 -7.28 9.80 -15.94
N PHE A 113 -6.36 9.07 -16.56
CA PHE A 113 -5.53 9.57 -17.67
C PHE A 113 -5.67 8.74 -18.94
N GLY A 114 -6.28 7.57 -18.90
CA GLY A 114 -6.47 6.70 -20.06
C GLY A 114 -7.57 7.19 -21.00
N SER A 115 -7.49 6.74 -22.26
CA SER A 115 -8.58 6.88 -23.22
C SER A 115 -9.77 5.96 -22.81
N ASP A 116 -10.94 6.16 -23.42
CA ASP A 116 -12.09 5.31 -23.12
C ASP A 116 -11.84 3.86 -23.55
N GLU A 117 -11.13 3.63 -24.67
CA GLU A 117 -10.73 2.29 -25.09
C GLU A 117 -9.80 1.63 -24.06
N GLN A 118 -8.83 2.39 -23.51
CA GLN A 118 -7.94 1.87 -22.47
C GLN A 118 -8.72 1.51 -21.20
N LYS A 119 -9.65 2.37 -20.77
CA LYS A 119 -10.49 2.10 -19.59
C LYS A 119 -11.34 0.85 -19.77
N GLU A 120 -12.03 0.74 -20.91
CA GLU A 120 -12.89 -0.40 -21.24
C GLU A 120 -12.10 -1.72 -21.39
N LYS A 121 -10.89 -1.63 -21.97
CA LYS A 121 -10.02 -2.81 -22.17
C LYS A 121 -9.48 -3.37 -20.87
N TYR A 122 -9.00 -2.50 -19.96
CA TYR A 122 -8.18 -2.95 -18.82
C TYR A 122 -8.92 -2.95 -17.48
N LEU A 123 -9.74 -1.91 -17.17
CA LEU A 123 -10.27 -1.74 -15.82
C LEU A 123 -11.16 -2.91 -15.35
N PRO A 124 -12.08 -3.47 -16.17
CA PRO A 124 -12.92 -4.57 -15.70
C PRO A 124 -12.11 -5.83 -15.33
N LYS A 125 -11.08 -6.14 -16.10
CA LYS A 125 -10.20 -7.29 -15.85
C LYS A 125 -9.27 -7.09 -14.67
N LEU A 126 -8.78 -5.85 -14.46
CA LEU A 126 -7.99 -5.47 -13.30
C LEU A 126 -8.82 -5.52 -12.01
N ALA A 127 -10.10 -5.13 -12.07
CA ALA A 127 -10.99 -5.15 -10.90
C ALA A 127 -11.29 -6.55 -10.38
N THR A 128 -11.34 -7.55 -11.26
CA THR A 128 -11.56 -8.95 -10.89
C THR A 128 -10.28 -9.71 -10.56
N GLY A 129 -9.11 -9.12 -10.84
CA GLY A 129 -7.83 -9.83 -10.76
C GLY A 129 -7.60 -10.84 -11.89
N GLU A 130 -8.41 -10.82 -12.97
CA GLU A 130 -8.16 -11.61 -14.19
C GLU A 130 -6.81 -11.23 -14.79
N ILE A 131 -6.46 -9.96 -14.76
CA ILE A 131 -5.12 -9.47 -15.06
C ILE A 131 -4.59 -8.64 -13.89
N MET A 132 -3.29 -8.70 -13.68
CA MET A 132 -2.59 -7.93 -12.67
C MET A 132 -1.69 -6.90 -13.30
N GLY A 133 -1.51 -5.79 -12.57
CA GLY A 133 -0.63 -4.72 -13.00
C GLY A 133 0.45 -4.36 -12.00
N CYS A 134 1.46 -3.66 -12.51
CA CYS A 134 2.50 -3.05 -11.70
C CYS A 134 2.78 -1.60 -12.15
N PHE A 135 3.56 -0.86 -11.35
CA PHE A 135 3.78 0.56 -11.55
C PHE A 135 5.29 0.88 -11.59
N GLY A 136 5.79 1.26 -12.76
CA GLY A 136 7.19 1.55 -13.01
C GLY A 136 7.51 3.04 -12.96
N LEU A 137 7.90 3.56 -11.78
CA LEU A 137 8.37 4.95 -11.62
C LEU A 137 9.84 4.97 -11.17
N THR A 138 10.15 4.35 -10.03
CA THR A 138 11.47 4.33 -9.40
C THR A 138 12.49 3.65 -10.28
N GLU A 139 13.68 4.25 -10.42
CA GLU A 139 14.83 3.69 -11.14
C GLU A 139 15.98 3.38 -10.16
N PRO A 140 16.96 2.55 -10.55
CA PRO A 140 18.10 2.23 -9.67
C PRO A 140 18.76 3.46 -9.06
N ASP A 141 18.98 4.52 -9.83
CA ASP A 141 19.65 5.75 -9.38
C ASP A 141 18.70 6.91 -9.03
N HIS A 142 17.38 6.73 -9.20
CA HIS A 142 16.36 7.77 -9.03
C HIS A 142 15.17 7.28 -8.20
N GLY A 143 15.34 7.21 -6.87
CA GLY A 143 14.28 6.87 -5.91
C GLY A 143 13.51 8.11 -5.45
N SER A 144 14.05 8.84 -4.47
CA SER A 144 13.42 10.05 -3.90
C SER A 144 13.35 11.23 -4.88
N ASN A 145 14.15 11.20 -5.94
CA ASN A 145 14.10 12.17 -7.05
C ASN A 145 13.59 11.55 -8.35
N PRO A 146 12.29 11.28 -8.49
CA PRO A 146 11.73 10.68 -9.71
C PRO A 146 11.83 11.59 -10.95
N SER A 147 12.03 12.89 -10.79
CA SER A 147 12.24 13.82 -11.91
C SER A 147 13.54 13.55 -12.65
N GLY A 148 14.52 12.96 -11.98
CA GLY A 148 15.81 12.57 -12.54
C GLY A 148 15.76 11.35 -13.46
N MET A 149 14.65 10.61 -13.54
CA MET A 149 14.53 9.37 -14.32
C MET A 149 15.20 9.48 -15.69
N ILE A 150 15.82 8.38 -16.11
CA ILE A 150 16.53 8.27 -17.39
C ILE A 150 15.79 7.38 -18.40
N SER A 151 14.86 6.53 -17.96
CA SER A 151 14.00 5.77 -18.89
C SER A 151 13.33 6.72 -19.87
N ASN A 152 13.40 6.37 -21.15
CA ASN A 152 12.94 7.24 -22.24
C ASN A 152 12.33 6.43 -23.38
N PHE A 153 11.56 7.12 -24.20
CA PHE A 153 11.04 6.55 -25.43
C PHE A 153 11.16 7.54 -26.60
N LYS A 154 11.26 6.98 -27.81
CA LYS A 154 11.32 7.73 -29.07
C LYS A 154 10.22 7.28 -30.03
N SER A 155 9.70 8.20 -30.81
CA SER A 155 8.66 7.90 -31.79
C SER A 155 9.22 7.07 -32.97
N ASP A 156 8.50 6.01 -33.36
CA ASP A 156 8.83 5.18 -34.52
C ASP A 156 7.55 4.72 -35.24
N GLY A 157 7.14 5.45 -36.25
CA GLY A 157 5.87 5.19 -36.97
C GLY A 157 4.66 5.28 -36.06
N ASP A 158 3.88 4.21 -35.99
CA ASP A 158 2.69 4.09 -35.11
C ASP A 158 3.05 3.61 -33.68
N ASP A 159 4.32 3.36 -33.43
CA ASP A 159 4.85 2.90 -32.15
C ASP A 159 5.79 3.92 -31.50
N VAL A 160 6.22 3.60 -30.30
CA VAL A 160 7.38 4.20 -29.64
C VAL A 160 8.35 3.10 -29.21
N ILE A 161 9.64 3.41 -29.17
CA ILE A 161 10.70 2.52 -28.70
C ILE A 161 11.10 2.95 -27.30
N LEU A 162 10.77 2.12 -26.31
CA LEU A 162 11.03 2.35 -24.89
C LEU A 162 12.34 1.70 -24.46
N ASN A 163 13.17 2.46 -23.74
CA ASN A 163 14.41 1.99 -23.13
C ASN A 163 14.54 2.46 -21.69
N GLY A 164 15.17 1.64 -20.84
CA GLY A 164 15.47 1.94 -19.45
C GLY A 164 15.23 0.79 -18.50
N ALA A 165 15.22 1.09 -17.20
CA ALA A 165 14.94 0.11 -16.16
C ALA A 165 14.16 0.75 -15.00
N LYS A 166 13.32 -0.05 -14.33
CA LYS A 166 12.63 0.34 -13.08
C LYS A 166 12.95 -0.67 -11.99
N MET A 167 13.06 -0.21 -10.76
CA MET A 167 13.48 -1.00 -9.62
C MET A 167 12.48 -0.93 -8.46
N TRP A 168 12.45 -1.95 -7.64
CA TRP A 168 11.54 -2.09 -6.48
C TRP A 168 10.06 -2.12 -6.87
N ILE A 169 9.73 -2.82 -7.95
CA ILE A 169 8.40 -2.82 -8.53
C ILE A 169 7.59 -4.00 -7.97
N SER A 170 6.65 -3.68 -7.07
CA SER A 170 5.70 -4.68 -6.55
C SER A 170 4.85 -5.25 -7.68
N ASN A 171 4.55 -6.54 -7.60
CA ASN A 171 3.77 -7.34 -8.56
C ASN A 171 4.50 -7.59 -9.90
N SER A 172 5.63 -6.94 -10.23
CA SER A 172 6.25 -7.05 -11.55
C SER A 172 6.55 -8.49 -12.00
N PRO A 173 6.96 -9.44 -11.13
CA PRO A 173 7.24 -10.80 -11.57
C PRO A 173 6.05 -11.54 -12.17
N PHE A 174 4.81 -11.21 -11.78
CA PHE A 174 3.59 -11.85 -12.27
C PHE A 174 2.59 -10.92 -12.98
N ALA A 175 2.86 -9.59 -13.01
CA ALA A 175 1.96 -8.63 -13.64
C ALA A 175 1.82 -8.86 -15.15
N ASP A 176 0.59 -8.76 -15.67
CA ASP A 176 0.28 -8.85 -17.10
C ASP A 176 0.54 -7.53 -17.82
N ILE A 177 0.40 -6.41 -17.11
CA ILE A 177 0.68 -5.08 -17.64
C ILE A 177 1.51 -4.25 -16.64
N ALA A 178 2.28 -3.32 -17.18
CA ALA A 178 2.99 -2.32 -16.40
C ALA A 178 2.57 -0.90 -16.82
N VAL A 179 2.18 -0.06 -15.86
CA VAL A 179 2.07 1.39 -16.08
C VAL A 179 3.44 2.01 -15.83
N VAL A 180 4.12 2.39 -16.90
CA VAL A 180 5.51 2.83 -16.88
C VAL A 180 5.59 4.32 -17.15
N TRP A 181 6.33 5.05 -16.33
CA TRP A 181 6.62 6.47 -16.52
C TRP A 181 7.98 6.65 -17.15
N ALA A 182 8.03 7.30 -18.31
CA ALA A 182 9.25 7.53 -19.06
C ALA A 182 9.22 8.90 -19.78
N LYS A 183 10.39 9.41 -20.15
CA LYS A 183 10.55 10.70 -20.84
C LYS A 183 10.45 10.52 -22.35
N ASP A 184 9.73 11.41 -23.01
CA ASP A 184 9.78 11.56 -24.46
C ASP A 184 11.07 12.29 -24.91
N GLU A 185 11.22 12.49 -26.21
CA GLU A 185 12.36 13.19 -26.83
C GLU A 185 12.50 14.65 -26.36
N ASN A 186 11.41 15.26 -25.86
CA ASN A 186 11.38 16.60 -25.27
C ASN A 186 11.58 16.57 -23.75
N LYS A 187 11.98 15.43 -23.17
CA LYS A 187 12.18 15.21 -21.73
C LYS A 187 10.89 15.36 -20.89
N ARG A 188 9.72 15.29 -21.51
CA ARG A 188 8.44 15.32 -20.81
C ARG A 188 8.03 13.91 -20.39
N ILE A 189 7.59 13.75 -19.16
CA ILE A 189 7.21 12.45 -18.60
C ILE A 189 5.80 12.07 -19.06
N HIS A 190 5.63 10.84 -19.55
CA HIS A 190 4.36 10.24 -19.94
C HIS A 190 4.19 8.87 -19.28
N GLY A 191 2.96 8.46 -19.07
CA GLY A 191 2.61 7.10 -18.69
C GLY A 191 2.37 6.24 -19.92
N LEU A 192 2.93 5.04 -19.93
CA LEU A 192 2.75 4.03 -20.99
C LEU A 192 2.20 2.74 -20.36
N ILE A 193 1.28 2.08 -21.05
CA ILE A 193 0.86 0.72 -20.70
C ILE A 193 1.71 -0.26 -21.52
N VAL A 194 2.61 -0.98 -20.84
CA VAL A 194 3.47 -2.00 -21.43
C VAL A 194 2.89 -3.37 -21.10
N GLU A 195 2.57 -4.18 -22.09
CA GLU A 195 1.99 -5.51 -21.89
C GLU A 195 3.10 -6.57 -21.78
N ARG A 196 2.89 -7.57 -20.94
CA ARG A 196 3.80 -8.72 -20.83
C ARG A 196 3.87 -9.44 -22.18
N GLY A 197 5.07 -9.89 -22.56
CA GLY A 197 5.34 -10.56 -23.83
C GLY A 197 5.75 -9.65 -24.96
N MET A 198 5.82 -8.33 -24.77
CA MET A 198 6.47 -7.43 -25.72
C MET A 198 7.98 -7.74 -25.78
N ASP A 199 8.53 -7.87 -26.98
CA ASP A 199 9.95 -8.18 -27.19
C ASP A 199 10.84 -7.14 -26.50
N GLY A 200 11.89 -7.59 -25.80
CA GLY A 200 12.80 -6.73 -25.03
C GLY A 200 12.29 -6.32 -23.64
N PHE A 201 11.06 -6.67 -23.25
CA PHE A 201 10.51 -6.43 -21.91
C PHE A 201 10.70 -7.64 -21.00
N THR A 202 11.45 -7.47 -19.91
CA THR A 202 11.67 -8.51 -18.89
C THR A 202 11.43 -8.00 -17.48
N THR A 203 11.09 -8.93 -16.56
CA THR A 203 10.69 -8.60 -15.18
C THR A 203 11.37 -9.53 -14.17
N PRO A 204 12.70 -9.43 -13.98
CA PRO A 204 13.41 -10.26 -13.01
C PRO A 204 12.93 -10.00 -11.58
N GLU A 205 12.82 -11.06 -10.78
CA GLU A 205 12.41 -10.98 -9.39
C GLU A 205 13.57 -10.57 -8.49
N THR A 206 13.28 -9.73 -7.49
CA THR A 206 14.22 -9.32 -6.45
C THR A 206 14.17 -10.31 -5.29
N HIS A 207 15.25 -11.01 -5.03
CA HIS A 207 15.41 -11.94 -3.93
C HIS A 207 16.13 -11.30 -2.71
N ASN A 208 16.25 -12.06 -1.62
CA ASN A 208 17.00 -11.68 -0.40
C ASN A 208 16.46 -10.44 0.35
N LYS A 209 15.17 -10.14 0.22
CA LYS A 209 14.54 -9.09 1.04
C LYS A 209 14.35 -9.56 2.48
N TRP A 210 14.64 -8.69 3.45
CA TRP A 210 14.31 -8.90 4.87
C TRP A 210 12.92 -8.37 5.24
N SER A 211 12.36 -7.53 4.42
CA SER A 211 11.06 -6.88 4.59
C SER A 211 10.13 -7.24 3.43
N LEU A 212 8.82 -7.26 3.66
CA LEU A 212 7.79 -7.65 2.69
C LEU A 212 8.12 -9.02 2.04
N ARG A 213 8.48 -10.00 2.86
CA ARG A 213 8.91 -11.32 2.38
C ARG A 213 7.80 -12.09 1.68
N ALA A 214 6.55 -11.91 2.12
CA ALA A 214 5.36 -12.46 1.46
C ALA A 214 4.82 -11.56 0.32
N SER A 215 5.66 -10.71 -0.27
CA SER A 215 5.30 -9.85 -1.41
C SER A 215 6.26 -10.08 -2.56
N SER A 216 5.75 -10.29 -3.76
CA SER A 216 6.58 -10.39 -4.97
C SER A 216 6.98 -8.99 -5.43
N THR A 217 8.28 -8.78 -5.59
CA THR A 217 8.90 -7.51 -5.99
C THR A 217 9.98 -7.80 -7.01
N GLY A 218 10.11 -6.97 -8.03
CA GLY A 218 11.13 -7.16 -9.04
C GLY A 218 11.54 -5.86 -9.72
N GLU A 219 12.09 -6.02 -10.89
CA GLU A 219 12.50 -4.93 -11.78
C GLU A 219 11.65 -4.95 -13.06
N LEU A 220 11.69 -3.87 -13.82
CA LEU A 220 11.24 -3.80 -15.21
C LEU A 220 12.43 -3.38 -16.05
N ILE A 221 12.79 -4.19 -17.04
CA ILE A 221 13.91 -3.89 -17.95
C ILE A 221 13.34 -3.75 -19.35
N PHE A 222 13.69 -2.65 -20.00
CA PHE A 222 13.26 -2.30 -21.35
C PHE A 222 14.47 -2.16 -22.26
N ASP A 223 14.62 -3.08 -23.21
CA ASP A 223 15.65 -3.06 -24.23
C ASP A 223 14.98 -2.93 -25.61
N ASN A 224 14.89 -1.70 -26.12
CA ASN A 224 14.24 -1.37 -27.39
C ASN A 224 12.80 -1.92 -27.49
N VAL A 225 12.03 -1.86 -26.43
CA VAL A 225 10.65 -2.36 -26.39
C VAL A 225 9.75 -1.53 -27.30
N ARG A 226 9.15 -2.17 -28.28
CA ARG A 226 8.19 -1.56 -29.19
C ARG A 226 6.80 -1.51 -28.56
N VAL A 227 6.34 -0.29 -28.23
CA VAL A 227 5.05 -0.05 -27.58
C VAL A 227 4.14 0.75 -28.52
N PRO A 228 2.93 0.28 -28.85
CA PRO A 228 1.98 1.04 -29.67
C PRO A 228 1.67 2.41 -29.08
N LYS A 229 1.65 3.48 -29.87
CA LYS A 229 1.30 4.84 -29.41
C LYS A 229 -0.04 4.93 -28.71
N LYS A 230 -1.00 4.09 -29.09
CA LYS A 230 -2.30 3.97 -28.41
C LYS A 230 -2.22 3.49 -26.96
N ASN A 231 -1.06 2.97 -26.53
CA ASN A 231 -0.79 2.56 -25.15
C ASN A 231 -0.23 3.71 -24.29
N ILE A 232 0.04 4.89 -24.86
CA ILE A 232 0.39 6.09 -24.10
C ILE A 232 -0.90 6.62 -23.44
N LEU A 233 -0.83 6.98 -22.15
CA LEU A 233 -1.93 7.60 -21.43
C LEU A 233 -2.12 9.06 -21.91
N PRO A 234 -3.24 9.42 -22.54
CA PRO A 234 -3.38 10.73 -23.18
C PRO A 234 -3.73 11.87 -22.22
N GLY A 235 -4.27 11.58 -21.04
CA GLY A 235 -4.95 12.58 -20.20
C GLY A 235 -4.04 13.55 -19.46
N LYS A 236 -2.87 13.13 -18.99
CA LYS A 236 -1.95 14.00 -18.25
C LYS A 236 -0.48 13.58 -18.45
N SER A 237 0.38 14.55 -18.63
CA SER A 237 1.82 14.36 -18.74
C SER A 237 2.59 15.23 -17.73
N GLY A 238 3.90 15.00 -17.60
CA GLY A 238 4.76 15.63 -16.60
C GLY A 238 4.72 14.91 -15.25
N LEU A 239 5.62 15.29 -14.34
CA LEU A 239 5.81 14.64 -13.05
C LEU A 239 4.53 14.65 -12.16
N GLY A 240 3.68 15.64 -12.32
CA GLY A 240 2.42 15.71 -11.55
C GLY A 240 1.47 14.54 -11.76
N ALA A 241 1.57 13.81 -12.89
CA ALA A 241 0.71 12.65 -13.13
C ALA A 241 1.07 11.45 -12.22
N PRO A 242 2.33 10.94 -12.19
CA PRO A 242 2.69 9.90 -11.26
C PRO A 242 2.57 10.32 -9.79
N LEU A 243 2.81 11.59 -9.44
CA LEU A 243 2.64 12.06 -8.07
C LEU A 243 1.18 11.99 -7.60
N MET A 244 0.19 12.24 -8.46
CA MET A 244 -1.22 12.03 -8.12
C MET A 244 -1.53 10.56 -7.84
N CYS A 245 -0.91 9.63 -8.57
CA CYS A 245 -1.03 8.19 -8.30
C CYS A 245 -0.45 7.83 -6.92
N LEU A 246 0.73 8.38 -6.60
CA LEU A 246 1.36 8.19 -5.30
C LEU A 246 0.49 8.75 -4.16
N ASP A 247 -0.17 9.91 -4.33
CA ASP A 247 -1.07 10.45 -3.31
C ASP A 247 -2.28 9.53 -3.04
N SER A 248 -2.80 8.87 -4.09
CA SER A 248 -3.84 7.85 -3.91
C SER A 248 -3.34 6.65 -3.11
N ALA A 249 -2.15 6.15 -3.40
CA ALA A 249 -1.55 5.02 -2.70
C ALA A 249 -1.14 5.37 -1.25
N ARG A 250 -0.51 6.53 -1.03
CA ARG A 250 -0.14 7.05 0.30
C ARG A 250 -1.33 7.17 1.24
N TYR A 251 -2.48 7.55 0.69
CA TYR A 251 -3.73 7.58 1.45
C TYR A 251 -4.10 6.17 1.97
N GLY A 252 -4.06 5.14 1.12
CA GLY A 252 -4.29 3.75 1.53
C GLY A 252 -3.29 3.27 2.58
N ILE A 253 -2.00 3.65 2.46
CA ILE A 253 -0.96 3.33 3.44
C ILE A 253 -1.26 3.96 4.81
N SER A 254 -1.78 5.19 4.84
CA SER A 254 -2.11 5.87 6.11
C SER A 254 -3.16 5.10 6.94
N TRP A 255 -4.09 4.42 6.28
CA TRP A 255 -5.05 3.53 6.92
C TRP A 255 -4.45 2.17 7.24
N GLY A 256 -3.71 1.58 6.30
CA GLY A 256 -3.11 0.26 6.47
C GLY A 256 -2.22 0.17 7.71
N ALA A 257 -1.40 1.18 7.96
CA ALA A 257 -0.53 1.24 9.13
C ALA A 257 -1.30 1.14 10.47
N ILE A 258 -2.54 1.65 10.53
CA ILE A 258 -3.40 1.49 11.71
C ILE A 258 -3.74 0.01 11.93
N GLY A 259 -4.03 -0.72 10.85
CA GLY A 259 -4.31 -2.16 10.93
C GLY A 259 -3.14 -2.96 11.53
N VAL A 260 -1.91 -2.68 11.09
CA VAL A 260 -0.69 -3.27 11.69
C VAL A 260 -0.59 -2.95 13.18
N ALA A 261 -0.78 -1.68 13.56
CA ALA A 261 -0.72 -1.26 14.95
C ALA A 261 -1.78 -1.97 15.81
N MET A 262 -3.00 -2.15 15.28
CA MET A 262 -4.09 -2.86 15.94
C MET A 262 -3.75 -4.34 16.18
N ASP A 263 -3.17 -5.03 15.21
CA ASP A 263 -2.77 -6.43 15.37
C ASP A 263 -1.66 -6.57 16.41
N CYS A 264 -0.63 -5.72 16.33
CA CYS A 264 0.47 -5.71 17.30
C CYS A 264 -0.03 -5.41 18.73
N TYR A 265 -0.92 -4.43 18.88
CA TYR A 265 -1.53 -4.09 20.16
C TYR A 265 -2.35 -5.26 20.74
N ASN A 266 -3.23 -5.85 19.93
CA ASN A 266 -4.09 -6.95 20.35
C ASN A 266 -3.26 -8.17 20.79
N THR A 267 -2.23 -8.51 20.02
CA THR A 267 -1.30 -9.59 20.34
C THR A 267 -0.55 -9.33 21.65
N ALA A 268 -0.03 -8.12 21.84
CA ALA A 268 0.66 -7.73 23.06
C ALA A 268 -0.29 -7.73 24.28
N LEU A 269 -1.51 -7.24 24.13
CA LEU A 269 -2.52 -7.23 25.19
C LEU A 269 -2.86 -8.66 25.63
N LYS A 270 -3.24 -9.55 24.71
CA LYS A 270 -3.58 -10.95 25.01
C LYS A 270 -2.42 -11.65 25.70
N TYR A 271 -1.22 -11.57 25.11
CA TYR A 271 -0.03 -12.18 25.72
C TYR A 271 0.24 -11.65 27.12
N SER A 272 0.09 -10.35 27.35
CA SER A 272 0.35 -9.74 28.66
C SER A 272 -0.66 -10.14 29.74
N LEU A 273 -1.89 -10.45 29.36
CA LEU A 273 -2.94 -10.94 30.26
C LEU A 273 -2.71 -12.40 30.67
N GLU A 274 -2.18 -13.22 29.77
CA GLU A 274 -1.97 -14.66 29.98
C GLU A 274 -0.60 -14.97 30.60
N ARG A 275 0.46 -14.22 30.25
CA ARG A 275 1.84 -14.48 30.70
C ARG A 275 2.01 -14.14 32.18
N ILE A 276 2.29 -15.15 32.99
CA ILE A 276 2.54 -14.99 34.43
C ILE A 276 4.04 -14.82 34.70
N GLN A 277 4.41 -13.75 35.39
CA GLN A 277 5.73 -13.51 35.95
C GLN A 277 5.61 -12.87 37.34
N PHE A 278 6.47 -13.30 38.25
CA PHE A 278 6.40 -12.86 39.67
C PHE A 278 5.00 -13.04 40.26
N GLY A 279 4.35 -14.19 39.99
CA GLY A 279 3.10 -14.61 40.53
C GLY A 279 1.83 -13.87 40.02
N LYS A 280 1.95 -13.03 39.00
CA LYS A 280 0.84 -12.25 38.41
C LYS A 280 0.99 -12.12 36.89
N PRO A 281 -0.11 -11.89 36.14
CA PRO A 281 -0.03 -11.48 34.73
C PRO A 281 0.91 -10.28 34.56
N ILE A 282 1.71 -10.27 33.49
CA ILE A 282 2.61 -9.14 33.25
C ILE A 282 1.81 -7.85 33.01
N ALA A 283 0.57 -7.93 32.50
CA ALA A 283 -0.37 -6.81 32.38
C ALA A 283 -0.65 -6.09 33.71
N ALA A 284 -0.46 -6.76 34.87
CA ALA A 284 -0.62 -6.14 36.18
C ALA A 284 0.60 -5.28 36.61
N LYS A 285 1.63 -5.18 35.77
CA LYS A 285 2.82 -4.38 36.06
C LYS A 285 2.70 -2.99 35.44
N GLN A 286 3.07 -1.95 36.19
CA GLN A 286 2.91 -0.55 35.80
C GLN A 286 3.53 -0.22 34.43
N LEU A 287 4.73 -0.72 34.13
CA LEU A 287 5.39 -0.46 32.84
C LEU A 287 4.66 -1.11 31.66
N GLN A 288 3.99 -2.25 31.86
CA GLN A 288 3.19 -2.87 30.79
C GLN A 288 1.88 -2.12 30.57
N GLN A 289 1.23 -1.70 31.65
CA GLN A 289 0.03 -0.85 31.57
C GLN A 289 0.31 0.47 30.87
N LYS A 290 1.44 1.12 31.19
CA LYS A 290 1.91 2.31 30.48
C LYS A 290 2.01 2.09 28.97
N LYS A 291 2.70 1.01 28.53
CA LYS A 291 2.87 0.67 27.11
C LYS A 291 1.53 0.47 26.41
N LEU A 292 0.64 -0.33 27.00
CA LEU A 292 -0.68 -0.60 26.44
C LEU A 292 -1.53 0.68 26.33
N ALA A 293 -1.49 1.55 27.34
CA ALA A 293 -2.20 2.83 27.32
C ALA A 293 -1.65 3.77 26.22
N GLU A 294 -0.33 3.87 26.06
CA GLU A 294 0.31 4.66 25.02
C GLU A 294 -0.04 4.13 23.62
N MET A 295 0.06 2.82 23.38
CA MET A 295 -0.32 2.20 22.11
C MET A 295 -1.76 2.52 21.74
N LEU A 296 -2.72 2.33 22.66
CA LEU A 296 -4.13 2.62 22.39
C LEU A 296 -4.38 4.10 22.12
N THR A 297 -3.73 4.98 22.85
CA THR A 297 -3.81 6.44 22.63
C THR A 297 -3.38 6.81 21.23
N GLU A 298 -2.25 6.29 20.77
CA GLU A 298 -1.71 6.60 19.44
C GLU A 298 -2.57 5.99 18.31
N ILE A 299 -3.09 4.78 18.49
CA ILE A 299 -4.05 4.17 17.55
C ILE A 299 -5.30 5.03 17.42
N THR A 300 -5.87 5.49 18.56
CA THR A 300 -7.07 6.35 18.55
C THR A 300 -6.84 7.66 17.79
N LYS A 301 -5.70 8.33 18.03
CA LYS A 301 -5.32 9.54 17.31
C LYS A 301 -5.17 9.31 15.80
N ALA A 302 -4.55 8.19 15.41
CA ALA A 302 -4.36 7.81 14.02
C ALA A 302 -5.69 7.51 13.30
N GLN A 303 -6.64 6.84 13.97
CA GLN A 303 -7.97 6.58 13.44
C GLN A 303 -8.74 7.88 13.15
N LEU A 304 -8.74 8.84 14.10
CA LEU A 304 -9.39 10.14 13.93
C LEU A 304 -8.75 10.96 12.80
N LEU A 305 -7.41 10.93 12.71
CA LEU A 305 -6.67 11.61 11.63
C LEU A 305 -7.04 11.04 10.26
N SER A 306 -7.03 9.71 10.11
CA SER A 306 -7.33 9.05 8.84
C SER A 306 -8.80 9.20 8.46
N TRP A 307 -9.73 9.11 9.43
CA TRP A 307 -11.14 9.39 9.18
C TRP A 307 -11.34 10.82 8.65
N LYS A 308 -10.74 11.83 9.30
CA LYS A 308 -10.83 13.22 8.84
C LYS A 308 -10.25 13.39 7.44
N LEU A 309 -9.12 12.76 7.16
CA LEU A 309 -8.51 12.77 5.82
C LEU A 309 -9.44 12.10 4.79
N GLY A 310 -10.09 11.00 5.13
CA GLY A 310 -11.08 10.32 4.29
C GLY A 310 -12.26 11.23 3.94
N LYS A 311 -12.78 11.98 4.90
CA LYS A 311 -13.82 13.00 4.66
C LYS A 311 -13.35 14.06 3.66
N LEU A 312 -12.12 14.57 3.82
CA LEU A 312 -11.54 15.55 2.89
C LEU A 312 -11.36 14.97 1.49
N LYS A 313 -10.99 13.69 1.38
CA LYS A 313 -10.88 13.02 0.08
C LYS A 313 -12.23 12.80 -0.60
N ASN A 314 -13.26 12.46 0.15
CA ASN A 314 -14.64 12.34 -0.39
C ASN A 314 -15.17 13.68 -0.92
N GLU A 315 -14.67 14.80 -0.39
CA GLU A 315 -15.02 16.16 -0.79
C GLU A 315 -14.06 16.75 -1.83
N ASP A 316 -13.10 15.99 -2.36
CA ASP A 316 -12.01 16.45 -3.25
C ASP A 316 -11.20 17.65 -2.69
N LYS A 317 -11.07 17.73 -1.35
CA LYS A 317 -10.38 18.81 -0.62
C LYS A 317 -9.04 18.39 -0.01
N ALA A 318 -8.69 17.12 -0.10
CA ALA A 318 -7.42 16.64 0.48
C ALA A 318 -6.22 17.14 -0.34
N THR A 319 -5.20 17.66 0.36
CA THR A 319 -3.95 18.11 -0.25
C THR A 319 -2.86 17.03 -0.12
N SER A 320 -1.83 17.08 -0.99
CA SER A 320 -0.66 16.19 -0.89
C SER A 320 0.06 16.31 0.46
N ALA A 321 0.09 17.52 1.06
CA ALA A 321 0.68 17.74 2.38
C ALA A 321 -0.12 17.02 3.48
N GLN A 322 -1.46 17.09 3.46
CA GLN A 322 -2.30 16.38 4.42
C GLN A 322 -2.14 14.86 4.30
N ILE A 323 -2.06 14.33 3.07
CA ILE A 323 -1.83 12.91 2.81
C ILE A 323 -0.43 12.49 3.31
N SER A 324 0.60 13.30 3.03
CA SER A 324 1.96 13.08 3.52
C SER A 324 2.05 13.07 5.04
N LEU A 325 1.36 14.02 5.70
CA LEU A 325 1.28 14.08 7.16
C LEU A 325 0.68 12.80 7.74
N ALA A 326 -0.46 12.35 7.21
CA ALA A 326 -1.15 11.16 7.70
C ALA A 326 -0.31 9.89 7.45
N LYS A 327 0.24 9.70 6.24
CA LYS A 327 1.10 8.53 5.94
C LYS A 327 2.28 8.48 6.88
N ARG A 328 3.05 9.57 6.99
CA ARG A 328 4.23 9.60 7.85
C ARG A 328 3.88 9.36 9.31
N ASN A 329 2.87 10.06 9.85
CA ASN A 329 2.48 9.94 11.26
C ASN A 329 2.03 8.51 11.62
N ASN A 330 1.15 7.92 10.79
CA ASN A 330 0.56 6.62 11.12
C ASN A 330 1.56 5.48 10.94
N VAL A 331 2.49 5.57 9.98
CA VAL A 331 3.54 4.56 9.81
C VAL A 331 4.57 4.64 10.94
N ASP A 332 4.97 5.84 11.39
CA ASP A 332 5.83 6.02 12.56
C ASP A 332 5.17 5.44 13.83
N MET A 333 3.90 5.75 14.03
CA MET A 333 3.10 5.20 15.13
C MET A 333 3.09 3.67 15.10
N ALA A 334 2.80 3.06 13.95
CA ALA A 334 2.76 1.60 13.79
C ALA A 334 4.11 0.95 14.08
N MET A 335 5.23 1.55 13.61
CA MET A 335 6.57 1.08 13.87
C MET A 335 6.90 1.10 15.37
N ASN A 336 6.56 2.19 16.06
CA ASN A 336 6.79 2.31 17.50
C ASN A 336 5.95 1.28 18.28
N ILE A 337 4.69 1.08 17.91
CA ILE A 337 3.82 0.08 18.51
C ILE A 337 4.34 -1.34 18.26
N ALA A 338 4.78 -1.67 17.05
CA ALA A 338 5.32 -2.99 16.74
C ALA A 338 6.59 -3.30 17.58
N ARG A 339 7.48 -2.32 17.76
CA ARG A 339 8.68 -2.46 18.61
C ARG A 339 8.34 -2.67 20.08
N GLU A 340 7.39 -1.89 20.62
CA GLU A 340 6.94 -2.05 22.00
C GLU A 340 6.20 -3.38 22.22
N ALA A 341 5.34 -3.79 21.28
CA ALA A 341 4.65 -5.07 21.31
C ALA A 341 5.66 -6.24 21.30
N ARG A 342 6.68 -6.19 20.43
CA ARG A 342 7.76 -7.18 20.41
C ARG A 342 8.46 -7.25 21.78
N GLN A 343 8.69 -6.11 22.41
CA GLN A 343 9.33 -6.07 23.73
C GLN A 343 8.43 -6.65 24.82
N VAL A 344 7.10 -6.43 24.77
CA VAL A 344 6.12 -7.02 25.70
C VAL A 344 6.18 -8.55 25.67
N LEU A 345 6.35 -9.15 24.49
CA LEU A 345 6.45 -10.59 24.32
C LEU A 345 7.82 -11.18 24.75
N GLY A 346 8.82 -10.33 25.00
CA GLY A 346 10.16 -10.79 25.38
C GLY A 346 10.79 -11.69 24.30
N GLY A 347 11.30 -12.85 24.67
CA GLY A 347 11.90 -13.82 23.75
C GLY A 347 10.93 -14.34 22.69
N MET A 348 9.62 -14.49 23.03
CA MET A 348 8.61 -14.92 22.06
C MET A 348 8.36 -13.88 20.96
N GLY A 349 8.67 -12.62 21.21
CA GLY A 349 8.47 -11.54 20.24
C GLY A 349 9.38 -11.58 19.00
N ILE A 350 10.36 -12.50 18.93
CA ILE A 350 11.22 -12.68 17.76
C ILE A 350 10.95 -13.97 16.99
N THR A 351 9.94 -14.73 17.40
CA THR A 351 9.54 -16.00 16.75
C THR A 351 8.41 -15.81 15.78
N GLY A 352 8.24 -16.76 14.85
CA GLY A 352 7.11 -16.80 13.93
C GLY A 352 5.81 -17.31 14.56
N ASP A 353 5.76 -17.58 15.87
CA ASP A 353 4.53 -17.95 16.58
C ASP A 353 3.58 -16.76 16.73
N PHE A 354 4.09 -15.54 16.57
CA PHE A 354 3.37 -14.28 16.65
C PHE A 354 3.67 -13.37 15.46
N SER A 355 2.68 -12.64 15.00
CA SER A 355 2.76 -11.74 13.83
C SER A 355 3.73 -10.55 13.98
N ILE A 356 4.11 -10.20 15.20
CA ILE A 356 4.75 -8.92 15.54
C ILE A 356 6.08 -8.71 14.81
N MET A 357 6.96 -9.73 14.79
CA MET A 357 8.27 -9.58 14.14
C MET A 357 8.11 -9.41 12.62
N ARG A 358 7.19 -10.14 12.01
CA ARG A 358 6.85 -9.98 10.58
C ARG A 358 6.35 -8.56 10.30
N HIS A 359 5.42 -8.04 11.10
CA HIS A 359 4.95 -6.66 10.98
C HIS A 359 6.08 -5.65 11.15
N MET A 360 6.93 -5.81 12.16
CA MET A 360 8.07 -4.93 12.39
C MET A 360 9.02 -4.89 11.20
N MET A 361 9.36 -6.06 10.61
CA MET A 361 10.19 -6.13 9.41
C MET A 361 9.49 -5.50 8.19
N ASN A 362 8.20 -5.74 8.00
CA ASN A 362 7.44 -5.17 6.89
C ASN A 362 7.37 -3.64 6.97
N LEU A 363 7.22 -3.09 8.16
CA LEU A 363 7.16 -1.63 8.37
C LEU A 363 8.45 -0.91 7.96
N GLU A 364 9.62 -1.56 7.96
CA GLU A 364 10.86 -0.98 7.42
C GLU A 364 10.75 -0.66 5.91
N SER A 365 9.96 -1.41 5.15
CA SER A 365 9.62 -1.03 3.79
C SER A 365 8.53 0.05 3.74
N VAL A 366 7.52 -0.04 4.61
CA VAL A 366 6.40 0.91 4.62
C VAL A 366 6.86 2.34 4.94
N ILE A 367 7.87 2.49 5.83
CA ILE A 367 8.47 3.81 6.11
C ILE A 367 9.32 4.34 4.94
N THR A 368 9.76 3.45 4.04
CA THR A 368 10.72 3.77 2.97
C THR A 368 10.04 4.07 1.63
N TYR A 369 9.06 3.24 1.22
CA TYR A 369 8.45 3.35 -0.11
C TYR A 369 7.41 4.48 -0.20
N GLU A 370 7.07 4.84 -1.45
CA GLU A 370 6.08 5.89 -1.80
C GLU A 370 6.35 7.23 -1.09
N GLY A 371 7.60 7.59 -0.99
CA GLY A 371 8.14 8.69 -0.21
C GLY A 371 8.63 8.21 1.16
N THR A 372 9.93 8.40 1.41
CA THR A 372 10.51 8.16 2.72
C THR A 372 9.93 9.11 3.77
N HIS A 373 10.09 8.78 5.05
CA HIS A 373 9.69 9.70 6.14
C HIS A 373 10.27 11.10 5.96
N ASP A 374 11.53 11.20 5.52
CA ASP A 374 12.19 12.49 5.30
C ASP A 374 11.55 13.27 4.14
N ILE A 375 11.24 12.60 3.01
CA ILE A 375 10.54 13.23 1.89
C ILE A 375 9.19 13.80 2.33
N HIS A 376 8.44 13.08 3.16
CA HIS A 376 7.17 13.60 3.70
C HIS A 376 7.36 14.82 4.62
N LEU A 377 8.43 14.85 5.42
CA LEU A 377 8.79 16.03 6.21
C LEU A 377 9.14 17.24 5.34
N LEU A 378 9.88 17.02 4.23
CA LEU A 378 10.21 18.07 3.28
C LEU A 378 8.97 18.61 2.55
N ILE A 379 8.02 17.75 2.18
CA ILE A 379 6.73 18.19 1.61
C ILE A 379 5.97 19.06 2.61
N LEU A 380 5.89 18.63 3.87
CA LEU A 380 5.25 19.42 4.95
C LEU A 380 5.99 20.72 5.23
N GLY A 381 7.31 20.67 5.28
CA GLY A 381 8.16 21.86 5.50
C GLY A 381 7.95 22.92 4.42
N ASN A 382 7.87 22.50 3.16
CA ASN A 382 7.56 23.39 2.05
C ASN A 382 6.16 24.03 2.19
N GLU A 383 5.15 23.25 2.54
CA GLU A 383 3.78 23.75 2.74
C GLU A 383 3.69 24.75 3.90
N ILE A 384 4.41 24.50 5.01
CA ILE A 384 4.42 25.36 6.20
C ILE A 384 5.20 26.66 5.96
N THR A 385 6.33 26.58 5.25
CA THR A 385 7.28 27.70 5.16
C THR A 385 7.21 28.46 3.84
N GLY A 386 6.64 27.85 2.78
CA GLY A 386 6.67 28.36 1.42
C GLY A 386 8.04 28.20 0.72
N HIS A 387 9.01 27.51 1.36
CA HIS A 387 10.35 27.33 0.82
C HIS A 387 10.58 25.86 0.41
N ASN A 388 10.98 25.66 -0.84
CA ASN A 388 11.35 24.34 -1.34
C ASN A 388 12.70 23.90 -0.74
N ALA A 389 12.76 22.67 -0.25
CA ALA A 389 13.96 22.07 0.34
C ALA A 389 14.70 21.11 -0.62
N PHE A 390 14.25 21.00 -1.89
CA PHE A 390 14.85 20.15 -2.91
C PHE A 390 15.67 20.97 -3.91
#